data_86f57e4896105c52bd57d5d8c7c41af6
#
_entry.id   86f57e4896105c52bd57d5d8c7c41af6
#
_cell.length_a   1.000
_cell.length_b   1.000
_cell.length_c   1.000
_cell.angle_alpha   90.00
_cell.angle_beta   90.00
_cell.angle_gamma   90.00
#
_symmetry.space_group_name_H-M   'P 1'
#
loop_
_entity.id
_entity.type
_entity.pdbx_description
1 polymer ?
#
loop_
_entity_poly.entity_id
_entity_poly.type
_entity_poly.pdbx_seq_one_letter_code
_entity_poly.pdbx_strand_id
1 'polypeptide(L)'
;TFGGWATTKGGTKAYSDGQTVTFSTDQPSSVTTLYAIWNPITYTATYHLGEGGVSHSNPTSFTVETADIALKDPSVKAGYVFQGWFDGAGNKVTHIQKGTVGNVTLTARYSYAGFTVTLDHQDATTIGSSAVYVRYKTGIYASGNFTGPITSIIVPAKTGYTFLGYYESVTDNYSPSVSGTNQRIDASGKILFGNTTYTGDVPLYAAWKPNTY
;
A
#
# COMPACT_ATOMS: atom_id res chain seq x y z
N THR A 1 31.25 -17.85 7.30
CA THR A 1 32.63 -17.77 7.90
C THR A 1 33.09 -19.16 8.34
N PHE A 2 34.39 -19.37 8.38
CA PHE A 2 34.94 -20.61 8.90
C PHE A 2 34.70 -20.73 10.41
N GLY A 3 34.12 -21.86 10.84
CA GLY A 3 33.72 -22.11 12.24
C GLY A 3 34.69 -22.98 13.02
N GLY A 4 35.58 -23.68 12.32
CA GLY A 4 36.55 -24.63 12.90
C GLY A 4 36.47 -25.98 12.21
N TRP A 5 37.05 -27.00 12.86
CA TRP A 5 37.17 -28.36 12.35
C TRP A 5 36.37 -29.36 13.20
N ALA A 6 35.71 -30.30 12.57
CA ALA A 6 35.05 -31.45 13.20
C ALA A 6 35.81 -32.74 12.87
N THR A 7 35.67 -33.75 13.73
CA THR A 7 36.25 -35.12 13.49
C THR A 7 35.32 -36.01 12.68
N THR A 8 34.06 -35.61 12.51
CA THR A 8 33.06 -36.31 11.69
C THR A 8 32.34 -35.32 10.79
N LYS A 9 31.89 -35.79 9.61
CA LYS A 9 31.10 -34.96 8.68
C LYS A 9 29.82 -34.50 9.34
N GLY A 10 29.59 -33.16 9.38
CA GLY A 10 28.44 -32.56 10.05
C GLY A 10 28.49 -32.58 11.60
N GLY A 11 29.63 -32.98 12.18
CA GLY A 11 29.81 -33.02 13.61
C GLY A 11 30.06 -31.65 14.25
N THR A 12 30.12 -31.64 15.58
CA THR A 12 30.39 -30.43 16.35
C THR A 12 31.88 -30.05 16.25
N LYS A 13 32.18 -28.77 16.52
CA LYS A 13 33.54 -28.24 16.51
C LYS A 13 34.43 -28.98 17.49
N ALA A 14 35.50 -29.61 17.00
CA ALA A 14 36.54 -30.26 17.77
C ALA A 14 37.80 -29.38 17.92
N TYR A 15 38.16 -28.66 16.85
CA TYR A 15 39.36 -27.83 16.82
C TYR A 15 39.06 -26.43 16.26
N SER A 16 39.78 -25.43 16.78
CA SER A 16 39.78 -24.07 16.28
C SER A 16 40.73 -23.93 15.08
N ASP A 17 40.57 -22.83 14.34
CA ASP A 17 41.53 -22.46 13.29
C ASP A 17 42.92 -22.20 13.90
N GLY A 18 43.97 -22.71 13.25
CA GLY A 18 45.36 -22.57 13.73
C GLY A 18 45.68 -23.33 15.02
N GLN A 19 44.75 -24.13 15.56
CA GLN A 19 45.01 -24.92 16.76
C GLN A 19 46.03 -26.03 16.48
N THR A 20 47.11 -26.10 17.31
CA THR A 20 48.01 -27.23 17.27
C THR A 20 47.35 -28.47 17.83
N VAL A 21 47.35 -29.55 17.06
CA VAL A 21 46.77 -30.85 17.44
C VAL A 21 47.86 -31.91 17.38
N THR A 22 48.00 -32.68 18.47
CA THR A 22 48.91 -33.82 18.51
C THR A 22 48.11 -35.07 18.20
N PHE A 23 48.42 -35.77 17.13
CA PHE A 23 47.84 -37.07 16.80
C PHE A 23 48.73 -38.19 17.37
N SER A 24 48.09 -39.31 17.82
CA SER A 24 48.84 -40.47 18.29
C SER A 24 49.68 -41.06 17.18
N THR A 25 50.92 -41.30 17.47
CA THR A 25 51.92 -41.94 16.55
C THR A 25 51.93 -43.46 16.62
N ASP A 26 51.05 -44.03 17.45
CA ASP A 26 51.00 -45.47 17.70
C ASP A 26 50.53 -46.31 16.51
N GLN A 27 50.00 -45.64 15.49
CA GLN A 27 49.53 -46.23 14.24
C GLN A 27 50.09 -45.43 13.04
N PRO A 28 51.29 -45.79 12.53
CA PRO A 28 51.97 -44.98 11.48
C PRO A 28 51.21 -44.90 10.13
N SER A 29 50.11 -45.61 9.99
CA SER A 29 49.28 -45.61 8.78
C SER A 29 47.90 -45.01 9.01
N SER A 30 47.60 -44.40 10.15
CA SER A 30 46.29 -43.83 10.42
C SER A 30 46.13 -42.46 9.72
N VAL A 31 45.10 -42.35 8.90
CA VAL A 31 44.66 -41.07 8.28
C VAL A 31 43.59 -40.46 9.15
N THR A 32 43.83 -39.26 9.68
CA THR A 32 42.81 -38.48 10.36
C THR A 32 42.22 -37.46 9.43
N THR A 33 40.93 -37.59 9.15
CA THR A 33 40.20 -36.63 8.32
C THR A 33 39.49 -35.62 9.22
N LEU A 34 39.72 -34.34 8.94
CA LEU A 34 39.01 -33.25 9.58
C LEU A 34 38.04 -32.60 8.58
N TYR A 35 36.88 -32.26 9.05
CA TYR A 35 35.80 -31.65 8.27
C TYR A 35 35.64 -30.18 8.66
N ALA A 36 35.76 -29.29 7.68
CA ALA A 36 35.55 -27.86 7.89
C ALA A 36 34.09 -27.57 8.25
N ILE A 37 33.90 -26.76 9.26
CA ILE A 37 32.58 -26.20 9.65
C ILE A 37 32.47 -24.80 9.07
N TRP A 38 31.39 -24.54 8.36
CA TRP A 38 31.09 -23.24 7.79
C TRP A 38 29.84 -22.65 8.44
N ASN A 39 29.95 -21.43 8.98
CA ASN A 39 28.83 -20.69 9.51
C ASN A 39 28.32 -19.72 8.43
N PRO A 40 27.03 -19.74 8.08
CA PRO A 40 26.51 -18.80 7.11
C PRO A 40 26.62 -17.36 7.62
N ILE A 41 26.88 -16.44 6.71
CA ILE A 41 26.85 -15.00 7.01
C ILE A 41 25.40 -14.54 7.03
N THR A 42 25.03 -13.77 8.06
CA THR A 42 23.72 -13.13 8.14
C THR A 42 23.75 -11.80 7.37
N TYR A 43 22.81 -11.64 6.45
CA TYR A 43 22.58 -10.42 5.69
C TYR A 43 21.32 -9.72 6.18
N THR A 44 21.26 -8.41 5.96
CA THR A 44 20.10 -7.57 6.34
C THR A 44 19.20 -7.34 5.13
N ALA A 45 17.89 -7.45 5.35
CA ALA A 45 16.87 -6.98 4.42
C ALA A 45 16.24 -5.69 4.97
N THR A 46 16.42 -4.58 4.27
CA THR A 46 15.90 -3.26 4.63
C THR A 46 14.70 -2.92 3.75
N TYR A 47 13.64 -2.40 4.35
CA TYR A 47 12.38 -2.07 3.67
C TYR A 47 12.03 -0.60 3.85
N HIS A 48 11.99 0.15 2.76
CA HIS A 48 11.52 1.54 2.73
C HIS A 48 10.04 1.57 2.36
N LEU A 49 9.19 1.90 3.34
CA LEU A 49 7.74 1.91 3.17
C LEU A 49 7.22 3.08 2.33
N GLY A 50 7.98 4.17 2.22
CA GLY A 50 7.52 5.36 1.52
C GLY A 50 6.29 6.02 2.17
N GLU A 51 5.67 6.95 1.42
CA GLU A 51 4.56 7.77 1.95
C GLU A 51 3.28 6.95 2.20
N GLY A 52 2.99 5.96 1.36
CA GLY A 52 1.75 5.18 1.40
C GLY A 52 1.75 4.00 2.38
N GLY A 53 2.89 3.61 2.94
CA GLY A 53 3.01 2.46 3.83
C GLY A 53 2.86 2.82 5.31
N VAL A 54 2.45 1.82 6.11
CA VAL A 54 2.31 1.94 7.56
C VAL A 54 3.28 1.00 8.26
N SER A 55 3.25 -0.30 7.92
CA SER A 55 4.09 -1.35 8.52
C SER A 55 4.24 -2.53 7.57
N HIS A 56 5.22 -3.40 7.83
CA HIS A 56 5.40 -4.67 7.12
C HIS A 56 5.73 -5.80 8.11
N SER A 57 5.56 -7.04 7.67
CA SER A 57 5.90 -8.26 8.43
C SER A 57 6.95 -9.13 7.74
N ASN A 58 7.68 -8.58 6.75
CA ASN A 58 8.76 -9.30 6.08
C ASN A 58 9.96 -9.45 7.01
N PRO A 59 10.71 -10.60 6.93
CA PRO A 59 11.93 -10.80 7.70
C PRO A 59 12.99 -9.73 7.40
N THR A 60 13.70 -9.27 8.42
CA THR A 60 14.73 -8.22 8.30
C THR A 60 16.16 -8.79 8.20
N SER A 61 16.30 -10.12 8.27
CA SER A 61 17.58 -10.80 8.12
C SER A 61 17.42 -12.17 7.46
N PHE A 62 18.47 -12.62 6.79
CA PHE A 62 18.52 -13.91 6.12
C PHE A 62 19.97 -14.36 5.95
N THR A 63 20.17 -15.64 5.58
CA THR A 63 21.46 -16.23 5.20
C THR A 63 21.32 -16.91 3.83
N VAL A 64 22.42 -17.35 3.26
CA VAL A 64 22.42 -18.15 2.01
C VAL A 64 21.65 -19.47 2.14
N GLU A 65 21.45 -19.96 3.36
CA GLU A 65 20.73 -21.21 3.65
C GLU A 65 19.22 -20.99 3.89
N THR A 66 18.82 -19.74 4.12
CA THR A 66 17.42 -19.39 4.32
C THR A 66 16.62 -19.78 3.08
N ALA A 67 15.49 -20.44 3.27
CA ALA A 67 14.56 -20.77 2.18
C ALA A 67 14.05 -19.47 1.52
N ASP A 68 13.52 -19.59 0.31
CA ASP A 68 12.91 -18.45 -0.40
C ASP A 68 11.95 -17.70 0.49
N ILE A 69 12.17 -16.40 0.63
CA ILE A 69 11.31 -15.49 1.39
C ILE A 69 10.34 -14.84 0.40
N ALA A 70 9.10 -15.29 0.38
CA ALA A 70 8.04 -14.60 -0.34
C ALA A 70 7.73 -13.27 0.37
N LEU A 71 7.83 -12.16 -0.37
CA LEU A 71 7.58 -10.83 0.17
C LEU A 71 6.08 -10.60 0.36
N LYS A 72 5.70 -10.21 1.57
CA LYS A 72 4.33 -9.83 1.91
C LYS A 72 4.11 -8.36 1.65
N ASP A 73 2.89 -8.01 1.25
CA ASP A 73 2.47 -6.64 1.08
C ASP A 73 2.48 -5.91 2.44
N PRO A 74 2.83 -4.62 2.47
CA PRO A 74 2.76 -3.80 3.67
C PRO A 74 1.30 -3.41 3.97
N SER A 75 1.04 -3.01 5.21
CA SER A 75 -0.16 -2.25 5.53
C SER A 75 -0.11 -0.90 4.85
N VAL A 76 -1.23 -0.47 4.25
CA VAL A 76 -1.30 0.71 3.37
C VAL A 76 -2.22 1.77 3.97
N LYS A 77 -1.84 3.05 3.85
CA LYS A 77 -2.70 4.18 4.21
C LYS A 77 -3.87 4.31 3.25
N ALA A 78 -5.01 4.79 3.76
CA ALA A 78 -6.16 5.10 2.94
C ALA A 78 -5.79 6.07 1.79
N GLY A 79 -6.35 5.84 0.61
CA GLY A 79 -6.04 6.62 -0.59
C GLY A 79 -4.82 6.12 -1.39
N TYR A 80 -4.12 5.10 -0.92
CA TYR A 80 -2.98 4.50 -1.63
C TYR A 80 -3.27 3.05 -2.01
N VAL A 81 -2.64 2.60 -3.12
CA VAL A 81 -2.68 1.20 -3.59
C VAL A 81 -1.24 0.73 -3.78
N PHE A 82 -0.87 -0.34 -3.07
CA PHE A 82 0.47 -0.93 -3.18
C PHE A 82 0.69 -1.54 -4.56
N GLN A 83 1.83 -1.24 -5.18
CA GLN A 83 2.21 -1.71 -6.51
C GLN A 83 3.28 -2.80 -6.47
N GLY A 84 4.00 -2.92 -5.37
CA GLY A 84 5.04 -3.92 -5.18
C GLY A 84 6.27 -3.38 -4.48
N TRP A 85 7.17 -4.31 -4.15
CA TRP A 85 8.52 -4.02 -3.69
C TRP A 85 9.47 -3.91 -4.88
N PHE A 86 10.39 -2.95 -4.84
CA PHE A 86 11.34 -2.68 -5.91
C PHE A 86 12.75 -2.57 -5.35
N ASP A 87 13.74 -3.09 -6.10
CA ASP A 87 15.17 -2.95 -5.80
C ASP A 87 15.71 -1.58 -6.18
N GLY A 88 17.01 -1.35 -5.90
CA GLY A 88 17.69 -0.09 -6.25
C GLY A 88 17.83 0.17 -7.76
N ALA A 89 17.69 -0.85 -8.60
CA ALA A 89 17.67 -0.74 -10.06
C ALA A 89 16.26 -0.46 -10.61
N GLY A 90 15.22 -0.53 -9.76
CA GLY A 90 13.83 -0.30 -10.15
C GLY A 90 13.09 -1.54 -10.64
N ASN A 91 13.64 -2.73 -10.46
CA ASN A 91 12.98 -3.98 -10.78
C ASN A 91 12.03 -4.39 -9.67
N LYS A 92 10.86 -4.94 -10.04
CA LYS A 92 9.92 -5.48 -9.07
C LYS A 92 10.45 -6.80 -8.49
N VAL A 93 10.47 -6.89 -7.16
CA VAL A 93 10.95 -8.06 -6.41
C VAL A 93 9.79 -8.68 -5.65
N THR A 94 9.59 -9.98 -5.81
CA THR A 94 8.53 -10.75 -5.15
C THR A 94 9.07 -11.72 -4.10
N HIS A 95 10.36 -12.07 -4.18
CA HIS A 95 11.02 -13.01 -3.28
C HIS A 95 12.47 -12.59 -3.04
N ILE A 96 13.01 -12.88 -1.86
CA ILE A 96 14.45 -12.97 -1.64
C ILE A 96 14.79 -14.46 -1.79
N GLN A 97 15.49 -14.82 -2.84
CA GLN A 97 15.77 -16.22 -3.19
C GLN A 97 16.82 -16.84 -2.25
N LYS A 98 16.69 -18.13 -2.00
CA LYS A 98 17.73 -18.91 -1.34
C LYS A 98 19.06 -18.77 -2.09
N GLY A 99 20.15 -18.61 -1.35
CA GLY A 99 21.47 -18.40 -1.92
C GLY A 99 21.79 -16.93 -2.21
N THR A 100 20.88 -15.98 -1.98
CA THR A 100 21.15 -14.54 -2.11
C THR A 100 22.31 -14.15 -1.19
N VAL A 101 23.28 -13.42 -1.75
CA VAL A 101 24.49 -12.92 -1.06
C VAL A 101 24.45 -11.40 -0.99
N GLY A 102 24.76 -10.85 0.18
CA GLY A 102 24.77 -9.40 0.42
C GLY A 102 23.47 -8.87 1.02
N ASN A 103 23.53 -7.65 1.51
CA ASN A 103 22.35 -6.97 2.05
C ASN A 103 21.39 -6.57 0.92
N VAL A 104 20.10 -6.64 1.20
CA VAL A 104 19.03 -6.30 0.27
C VAL A 104 18.30 -5.05 0.76
N THR A 105 18.06 -4.10 -0.13
CA THR A 105 17.23 -2.92 0.16
C THR A 105 16.08 -2.87 -0.83
N LEU A 106 14.86 -2.82 -0.31
CA LEU A 106 13.62 -2.81 -1.08
C LEU A 106 12.79 -1.58 -0.75
N THR A 107 12.21 -0.97 -1.78
CA THR A 107 11.36 0.21 -1.67
C THR A 107 9.95 -0.13 -2.14
N ALA A 108 8.96 0.15 -1.31
CA ALA A 108 7.55 0.02 -1.67
C ALA A 108 7.15 1.15 -2.62
N ARG A 109 6.41 0.83 -3.69
CA ARG A 109 5.80 1.81 -4.58
C ARG A 109 4.28 1.74 -4.51
N TYR A 110 3.63 2.89 -4.72
CA TYR A 110 2.19 3.04 -4.61
C TYR A 110 1.64 3.85 -5.80
N SER A 111 0.38 3.59 -6.13
CA SER A 111 -0.46 4.50 -6.90
C SER A 111 -1.53 5.12 -6.01
N TYR A 112 -2.22 6.13 -6.51
CA TYR A 112 -3.35 6.73 -5.82
C TYR A 112 -4.64 5.98 -6.16
N ALA A 113 -5.47 5.72 -5.13
CA ALA A 113 -6.79 5.10 -5.30
C ALA A 113 -7.77 6.04 -5.99
N GLY A 114 -8.72 5.45 -6.70
CA GLY A 114 -9.89 6.14 -7.25
C GLY A 114 -11.14 5.83 -6.43
N PHE A 115 -12.01 6.82 -6.24
CA PHE A 115 -13.25 6.72 -5.48
C PHE A 115 -14.40 7.34 -6.27
N THR A 116 -15.62 6.85 -6.03
CA THR A 116 -16.84 7.36 -6.61
C THR A 116 -17.60 8.16 -5.57
N VAL A 117 -17.97 9.41 -5.92
CA VAL A 117 -18.92 10.22 -5.17
C VAL A 117 -20.23 10.18 -5.94
N THR A 118 -21.17 9.36 -5.48
CA THR A 118 -22.49 9.18 -6.11
C THR A 118 -23.38 10.37 -5.76
N LEU A 119 -24.11 10.90 -6.74
CA LEU A 119 -25.02 12.02 -6.56
C LEU A 119 -26.47 11.50 -6.55
N ASP A 120 -27.05 11.39 -5.36
CA ASP A 120 -28.46 11.05 -5.17
C ASP A 120 -29.33 12.30 -5.40
N HIS A 121 -30.14 12.24 -6.44
CA HIS A 121 -30.90 13.40 -6.92
C HIS A 121 -32.18 13.69 -6.14
N GLN A 122 -32.55 12.82 -5.17
CA GLN A 122 -33.76 13.01 -4.33
C GLN A 122 -35.02 13.36 -5.15
N ASP A 123 -35.42 12.42 -6.02
CA ASP A 123 -36.61 12.53 -6.90
C ASP A 123 -36.58 13.71 -7.86
N ALA A 124 -35.44 14.09 -8.40
CA ALA A 124 -35.33 15.10 -9.45
C ALA A 124 -36.13 14.70 -10.71
N THR A 125 -36.75 15.68 -11.34
CA THR A 125 -37.49 15.48 -12.61
C THR A 125 -36.50 15.30 -13.78
N THR A 126 -35.38 16.01 -13.74
CA THR A 126 -34.28 15.89 -14.71
C THR A 126 -32.99 15.59 -13.97
N ILE A 127 -32.32 14.51 -14.36
CA ILE A 127 -31.03 14.11 -13.77
C ILE A 127 -29.92 14.95 -14.40
N GLY A 128 -29.04 15.50 -13.53
CA GLY A 128 -27.77 16.09 -13.96
C GLY A 128 -26.64 15.05 -14.03
N SER A 129 -25.48 15.39 -13.50
CA SER A 129 -24.41 14.42 -13.31
C SER A 129 -24.82 13.39 -12.25
N SER A 130 -24.61 12.09 -12.51
CA SER A 130 -24.96 11.02 -11.57
C SER A 130 -23.85 10.69 -10.56
N ALA A 131 -22.61 11.06 -10.87
CA ALA A 131 -21.45 10.86 -10.01
C ALA A 131 -20.33 11.81 -10.39
N VAL A 132 -19.39 11.99 -9.48
CA VAL A 132 -18.03 12.46 -9.75
C VAL A 132 -17.01 11.45 -9.26
N TYR A 133 -15.87 11.40 -9.89
CA TYR A 133 -14.81 10.43 -9.60
C TYR A 133 -13.60 11.16 -9.06
N VAL A 134 -13.14 10.76 -7.88
CA VAL A 134 -11.99 11.35 -7.19
C VAL A 134 -10.81 10.42 -7.35
N ARG A 135 -9.69 10.92 -7.87
CA ARG A 135 -8.40 10.23 -7.75
C ARG A 135 -7.59 10.91 -6.65
N TYR A 136 -7.32 10.17 -5.59
CA TYR A 136 -6.65 10.71 -4.40
C TYR A 136 -5.40 11.51 -4.78
N LYS A 137 -5.19 12.68 -4.17
CA LYS A 137 -4.08 13.62 -4.45
C LYS A 137 -3.89 14.04 -5.93
N THR A 138 -4.79 13.66 -6.83
CA THR A 138 -4.63 13.96 -8.27
C THR A 138 -5.70 14.92 -8.78
N GLY A 139 -6.99 14.62 -8.61
CA GLY A 139 -8.06 15.48 -9.12
C GLY A 139 -9.45 14.89 -8.94
N ILE A 140 -10.45 15.64 -9.43
CA ILE A 140 -11.86 15.24 -9.50
C ILE A 140 -12.26 15.24 -10.98
N TYR A 141 -13.03 14.24 -11.40
CA TYR A 141 -13.27 13.91 -12.80
C TYR A 141 -14.75 13.60 -13.06
N ALA A 142 -15.19 13.77 -14.30
CA ALA A 142 -16.54 13.39 -14.72
C ALA A 142 -16.71 11.89 -14.97
N SER A 143 -15.62 11.14 -15.11
CA SER A 143 -15.64 9.70 -15.39
C SER A 143 -14.51 8.94 -14.68
N GLY A 144 -14.71 7.63 -14.49
CA GLY A 144 -13.77 6.73 -13.81
C GLY A 144 -12.45 6.48 -14.56
N ASN A 145 -12.28 6.92 -15.81
CA ASN A 145 -11.00 6.91 -16.52
C ASN A 145 -10.07 8.06 -16.12
N PHE A 146 -10.53 8.96 -15.24
CA PHE A 146 -9.72 10.04 -14.65
C PHE A 146 -9.04 10.94 -15.69
N THR A 147 -9.78 11.30 -16.76
CA THR A 147 -9.31 12.23 -17.81
C THR A 147 -10.10 13.52 -17.72
N GLY A 148 -9.45 14.68 -17.94
CA GLY A 148 -10.08 16.00 -17.93
C GLY A 148 -10.66 16.34 -16.53
N PRO A 149 -9.87 16.88 -15.59
CA PRO A 149 -10.34 17.25 -14.27
C PRO A 149 -11.45 18.32 -14.39
N ILE A 150 -12.45 18.23 -13.49
CA ILE A 150 -13.60 19.12 -13.43
C ILE A 150 -13.65 19.90 -12.12
N THR A 151 -14.32 21.04 -12.13
CA THR A 151 -14.60 21.89 -10.96
C THR A 151 -16.09 22.08 -10.71
N SER A 152 -16.92 21.60 -11.62
CA SER A 152 -18.37 21.69 -11.53
C SER A 152 -19.06 20.50 -12.21
N ILE A 153 -20.32 20.31 -11.87
CA ILE A 153 -21.23 19.28 -12.39
C ILE A 153 -22.37 19.90 -13.19
N ILE A 154 -23.11 19.07 -13.93
CA ILE A 154 -24.42 19.42 -14.47
C ILE A 154 -25.43 19.26 -13.33
N VAL A 155 -26.10 20.34 -12.95
CA VAL A 155 -27.08 20.32 -11.86
C VAL A 155 -28.37 19.62 -12.27
N PRO A 156 -29.05 18.90 -11.35
CA PRO A 156 -30.38 18.34 -11.59
C PRO A 156 -31.45 19.42 -11.54
N ALA A 157 -32.65 19.10 -12.01
CA ALA A 157 -33.84 19.96 -11.87
C ALA A 157 -35.03 19.16 -11.29
N LYS A 158 -35.85 19.83 -10.48
CA LYS A 158 -37.09 19.29 -9.90
C LYS A 158 -38.22 20.30 -10.08
N THR A 159 -39.28 19.87 -10.75
CA THR A 159 -40.45 20.76 -11.04
C THR A 159 -41.05 21.29 -9.75
N GLY A 160 -41.22 22.61 -9.65
CA GLY A 160 -41.74 23.26 -8.45
C GLY A 160 -40.72 23.48 -7.32
N TYR A 161 -39.43 23.19 -7.54
CA TYR A 161 -38.39 23.33 -6.54
C TYR A 161 -37.17 24.06 -7.06
N THR A 162 -36.44 24.68 -6.15
CA THR A 162 -35.12 25.26 -6.39
C THR A 162 -34.03 24.33 -5.82
N PHE A 163 -33.00 24.00 -6.62
CA PHE A 163 -31.85 23.23 -6.19
C PHE A 163 -30.98 24.05 -5.24
N LEU A 164 -30.61 23.47 -4.08
CA LEU A 164 -29.78 24.12 -3.07
C LEU A 164 -28.33 23.63 -3.08
N GLY A 165 -28.07 22.47 -3.68
CA GLY A 165 -26.76 21.83 -3.72
C GLY A 165 -26.79 20.37 -3.29
N TYR A 166 -25.59 19.74 -3.21
CA TYR A 166 -25.41 18.40 -2.67
C TYR A 166 -24.72 18.44 -1.32
N TYR A 167 -25.19 17.58 -0.41
CA TYR A 167 -24.78 17.51 1.00
C TYR A 167 -24.44 16.07 1.39
N GLU A 168 -23.57 15.87 2.40
CA GLU A 168 -23.24 14.53 2.93
C GLU A 168 -24.44 13.87 3.64
N SER A 169 -25.37 14.68 4.15
CA SER A 169 -26.62 14.21 4.74
C SER A 169 -27.71 15.25 4.56
N VAL A 170 -28.94 14.77 4.45
CA VAL A 170 -30.17 15.59 4.46
C VAL A 170 -31.16 14.99 5.45
N THR A 171 -31.84 15.80 6.27
CA THR A 171 -32.78 15.33 7.30
C THR A 171 -34.14 15.00 6.75
N ASP A 172 -34.53 15.65 5.67
CA ASP A 172 -35.72 15.42 4.85
C ASP A 172 -35.42 15.88 3.42
N ASN A 173 -36.33 15.60 2.49
CA ASN A 173 -36.14 15.92 1.07
C ASN A 173 -36.11 17.45 0.77
N TYR A 174 -36.22 18.32 1.78
CA TYR A 174 -36.39 19.75 1.61
C TYR A 174 -35.38 20.60 2.37
N SER A 175 -34.75 20.07 3.40
CA SER A 175 -33.86 20.88 4.22
C SER A 175 -32.53 20.15 4.43
N PRO A 176 -31.41 20.77 4.05
CA PRO A 176 -30.13 20.24 4.51
C PRO A 176 -30.15 20.29 6.04
N SER A 177 -29.76 19.21 6.70
CA SER A 177 -29.54 19.22 8.15
C SER A 177 -28.51 20.29 8.48
N VAL A 178 -29.05 21.34 9.01
CA VAL A 178 -28.48 22.62 9.37
C VAL A 178 -26.99 22.61 9.71
N SER A 179 -26.25 23.22 8.94
CA SER A 179 -25.17 24.20 8.99
C SER A 179 -24.29 24.02 7.75
N GLY A 180 -23.91 25.09 7.08
CA GLY A 180 -23.16 25.14 5.83
C GLY A 180 -21.83 24.37 5.77
N THR A 181 -21.57 23.50 6.74
CA THR A 181 -20.37 22.64 6.81
C THR A 181 -20.49 21.33 6.02
N ASN A 182 -21.71 20.85 5.73
CA ASN A 182 -21.93 19.57 5.05
C ASN A 182 -22.20 19.72 3.56
N GLN A 183 -22.29 20.96 3.03
CA GLN A 183 -22.41 21.20 1.61
C GLN A 183 -21.13 20.87 0.88
N ARG A 184 -21.21 20.04 -0.15
CA ARG A 184 -20.07 19.56 -0.94
C ARG A 184 -20.12 20.03 -2.39
N ILE A 185 -21.30 20.36 -2.89
CA ILE A 185 -21.51 21.00 -4.21
C ILE A 185 -22.56 22.08 -4.01
N ASP A 186 -22.31 23.28 -4.51
CA ASP A 186 -23.26 24.39 -4.35
C ASP A 186 -24.40 24.34 -5.38
N ALA A 187 -25.34 25.27 -5.26
CA ALA A 187 -26.49 25.38 -6.13
C ALA A 187 -26.18 25.64 -7.62
N SER A 188 -24.98 26.16 -7.92
CA SER A 188 -24.47 26.33 -9.28
C SER A 188 -23.81 25.09 -9.86
N GLY A 189 -23.64 24.05 -9.05
CA GLY A 189 -22.94 22.84 -9.40
C GLY A 189 -21.43 22.89 -9.14
N LYS A 190 -20.90 23.95 -8.52
CA LYS A 190 -19.49 24.07 -8.20
C LYS A 190 -19.11 23.10 -7.09
N ILE A 191 -18.03 22.33 -7.29
CA ILE A 191 -17.50 21.38 -6.33
C ILE A 191 -16.71 22.13 -5.25
N LEU A 192 -17.05 21.89 -3.97
CA LEU A 192 -16.51 22.59 -2.79
C LEU A 192 -15.52 21.72 -1.98
N PHE A 193 -15.27 20.50 -2.40
CA PHE A 193 -14.33 19.58 -1.72
C PHE A 193 -13.07 19.33 -2.56
N GLY A 194 -11.99 18.93 -1.90
CA GLY A 194 -10.71 18.63 -2.54
C GLY A 194 -10.55 17.14 -2.87
N ASN A 195 -9.50 16.81 -3.63
CA ASN A 195 -9.18 15.45 -4.05
C ASN A 195 -8.57 14.56 -2.93
N THR A 196 -8.47 15.08 -1.72
CA THR A 196 -8.05 14.37 -0.50
C THR A 196 -9.16 14.26 0.55
N THR A 197 -10.34 14.83 0.28
CA THR A 197 -11.49 14.86 1.22
C THR A 197 -12.00 13.45 1.49
N TYR A 198 -12.08 12.62 0.44
CA TYR A 198 -12.60 11.26 0.52
C TYR A 198 -11.47 10.24 0.28
N THR A 199 -11.56 9.13 1.00
CA THR A 199 -10.66 7.98 0.89
C THR A 199 -11.41 6.67 0.62
N GLY A 200 -12.70 6.77 0.24
CA GLY A 200 -13.61 5.70 -0.13
C GLY A 200 -14.82 6.26 -0.88
N ASP A 201 -15.64 5.38 -1.42
CA ASP A 201 -16.87 5.72 -2.11
C ASP A 201 -17.88 6.31 -1.11
N VAL A 202 -18.57 7.41 -1.51
CA VAL A 202 -19.54 8.10 -0.67
C VAL A 202 -20.73 8.58 -1.50
N PRO A 203 -21.96 8.61 -0.94
CA PRO A 203 -23.10 9.31 -1.53
C PRO A 203 -23.12 10.78 -1.10
N LEU A 204 -23.59 11.64 -1.98
CA LEU A 204 -24.06 13.01 -1.67
C LEU A 204 -25.51 13.12 -2.09
N TYR A 205 -26.29 13.86 -1.31
CA TYR A 205 -27.75 13.98 -1.47
C TYR A 205 -28.14 15.37 -1.90
N ALA A 206 -28.98 15.48 -2.93
CA ALA A 206 -29.53 16.74 -3.39
C ALA A 206 -30.48 17.34 -2.34
N ALA A 207 -30.37 18.64 -2.09
CA ALA A 207 -31.30 19.38 -1.28
C ALA A 207 -32.15 20.30 -2.15
N TRP A 208 -33.44 20.39 -1.83
CA TRP A 208 -34.47 21.11 -2.60
C TRP A 208 -35.25 22.06 -1.71
N LYS A 209 -35.61 23.22 -2.23
CA LYS A 209 -36.54 24.17 -1.60
C LYS A 209 -37.79 24.32 -2.46
N PRO A 210 -39.01 24.15 -1.91
CA PRO A 210 -40.25 24.42 -2.65
C PRO A 210 -40.29 25.86 -3.13
N ASN A 211 -40.75 26.08 -4.37
CA ASN A 211 -41.00 27.43 -4.89
C ASN A 211 -42.32 27.94 -4.31
N THR A 212 -42.36 29.21 -3.94
CA THR A 212 -43.59 29.93 -3.57
C THR A 212 -44.09 30.67 -4.79
N TYR A 213 -45.38 30.52 -5.08
CA TYR A 213 -46.07 31.19 -6.18
C TYR A 213 -47.06 32.20 -5.63
#